data_2262aad6221bceef21ec23aafe32a2da
#
_entry.id   2262aad6221bceef21ec23aafe32a2da
#
_cell.length_a   1.000
_cell.length_b   1.000
_cell.length_c   1.000
_cell.angle_alpha   90.00
_cell.angle_beta   90.00
_cell.angle_gamma   90.00
#
_symmetry.space_group_name_H-M   'P 1'
#
loop_
_entity.id
_entity.type
_entity.pdbx_description
1 polymer ?
#
loop_
_entity_poly.entity_id
_entity_poly.type
_entity_poly.pdbx_seq_one_letter_code
_entity_poly.pdbx_strand_id
1 'polypeptide(L)'
;KNGKCVFDDVVNELAPKFEEADGLVVASPVYYASANATLIAVLDRLFYSTHFDKTMKVGASVTCARRGGCSATFDELNKYFTISNMPVAPSQYWNSIHGREKGEAVWDEEGKQTLRVLAGNMSFLMKSIALGREQFGLPEKEERVFTHFIR
;
A
#
# COMPACT_ATOMS: atom_id res chain seq x y z
N LYS A 1 19.82 -9.63 -12.07
CA LYS A 1 18.85 -8.52 -11.97
C LYS A 1 19.31 -7.67 -10.78
N ASN A 2 19.49 -6.36 -10.97
CA ASN A 2 20.24 -5.51 -10.05
C ASN A 2 19.38 -4.87 -8.94
N GLY A 3 18.17 -5.38 -8.65
CA GLY A 3 17.26 -4.78 -7.67
C GLY A 3 16.73 -3.39 -8.06
N LYS A 4 16.82 -3.04 -9.36
CA LYS A 4 16.38 -1.76 -9.93
C LYS A 4 15.48 -1.99 -11.13
N CYS A 5 14.57 -1.05 -11.37
CA CYS A 5 13.80 -0.99 -12.60
C CYS A 5 14.73 -0.72 -13.80
N VAL A 6 14.43 -1.31 -14.95
CA VAL A 6 15.19 -1.08 -16.20
C VAL A 6 14.99 0.34 -16.76
N PHE A 7 13.88 0.98 -16.42
CA PHE A 7 13.63 2.38 -16.76
C PHE A 7 14.21 3.26 -15.66
N ASP A 8 14.99 4.25 -16.06
CA ASP A 8 15.56 5.24 -15.14
C ASP A 8 14.57 6.38 -14.92
N ASP A 9 13.65 6.18 -13.99
CA ASP A 9 12.57 7.10 -13.67
C ASP A 9 12.24 7.08 -12.16
N VAL A 10 11.09 7.66 -11.81
CA VAL A 10 10.58 7.78 -10.43
C VAL A 10 10.59 6.46 -9.65
N VAL A 11 10.49 5.30 -10.30
CA VAL A 11 10.52 4.02 -9.61
C VAL A 11 11.87 3.78 -8.91
N ASN A 12 12.97 4.13 -9.59
CA ASN A 12 14.31 4.02 -9.02
C ASN A 12 14.59 5.09 -7.94
N GLU A 13 13.86 6.21 -7.96
CA GLU A 13 13.93 7.22 -6.91
C GLU A 13 13.13 6.80 -5.65
N LEU A 14 11.99 6.12 -5.84
CA LEU A 14 11.12 5.67 -4.76
C LEU A 14 11.67 4.41 -4.05
N ALA A 15 12.35 3.54 -4.78
CA ALA A 15 12.81 2.26 -4.26
C ALA A 15 13.65 2.38 -2.96
N PRO A 16 14.70 3.21 -2.88
CA PRO A 16 15.48 3.37 -1.64
C PRO A 16 14.65 4.01 -0.50
N LYS A 17 13.76 4.94 -0.82
CA LYS A 17 12.88 5.56 0.18
C LYS A 17 11.91 4.53 0.77
N PHE A 18 11.37 3.63 -0.06
CA PHE A 18 10.51 2.56 0.40
C PHE A 18 11.29 1.52 1.22
N GLU A 19 12.53 1.24 0.87
CA GLU A 19 13.40 0.35 1.65
C GLU A 19 13.63 0.88 3.07
N GLU A 20 13.87 2.18 3.24
CA GLU A 20 14.08 2.83 4.53
C GLU A 20 12.80 3.01 5.36
N ALA A 21 11.64 3.12 4.70
CA ALA A 21 10.37 3.39 5.38
C ALA A 21 9.84 2.16 6.15
N ASP A 22 9.18 2.39 7.28
CA ASP A 22 8.45 1.37 8.04
C ASP A 22 7.07 1.06 7.48
N GLY A 23 6.59 1.85 6.53
CA GLY A 23 5.31 1.65 5.88
C GLY A 23 5.15 2.42 4.59
N LEU A 24 4.10 2.10 3.84
CA LEU A 24 3.76 2.73 2.57
C LEU A 24 2.27 3.02 2.49
N VAL A 25 1.92 4.27 2.24
CA VAL A 25 0.56 4.68 1.88
C VAL A 25 0.48 4.88 0.38
N VAL A 26 -0.48 4.25 -0.26
CA VAL A 26 -0.78 4.41 -1.68
C VAL A 26 -2.16 5.04 -1.83
N ALA A 27 -2.24 6.17 -2.52
CA ALA A 27 -3.48 6.89 -2.74
C ALA A 27 -3.78 7.03 -4.24
N SER A 28 -5.03 6.80 -4.64
CA SER A 28 -5.45 6.93 -6.03
C SER A 28 -6.83 7.57 -6.18
N PRO A 29 -7.03 8.43 -7.18
CA PRO A 29 -8.36 8.68 -7.69
C PRO A 29 -8.93 7.38 -8.31
N VAL A 30 -10.26 7.27 -8.31
CA VAL A 30 -10.97 6.13 -8.90
C VAL A 30 -11.36 6.45 -10.34
N TYR A 31 -10.89 5.66 -11.27
CA TYR A 31 -11.28 5.70 -12.68
C TYR A 31 -11.79 4.34 -13.12
N TYR A 32 -13.07 4.28 -13.57
CA TYR A 32 -13.71 3.02 -13.99
C TYR A 32 -13.61 1.90 -12.94
N ALA A 33 -13.82 2.26 -11.65
CA ALA A 33 -13.72 1.35 -10.51
C ALA A 33 -12.32 0.70 -10.32
N SER A 34 -11.27 1.36 -10.78
CA SER A 34 -9.87 0.95 -10.67
C SER A 34 -8.99 2.14 -10.29
N ALA A 35 -7.77 1.87 -9.88
CA ALA A 35 -6.77 2.91 -9.59
C ALA A 35 -6.28 3.59 -10.89
N ASN A 36 -5.68 4.75 -10.75
CA ASN A 36 -5.06 5.45 -11.87
C ASN A 36 -3.99 4.56 -12.52
N ALA A 37 -4.09 4.35 -13.84
CA ALA A 37 -3.21 3.44 -14.59
C ALA A 37 -1.72 3.78 -14.46
N THR A 38 -1.37 5.07 -14.38
CA THR A 38 0.03 5.50 -14.16
C THR A 38 0.53 5.05 -12.79
N LEU A 39 -0.31 5.13 -11.75
CA LEU A 39 0.04 4.61 -10.42
C LEU A 39 0.26 3.11 -10.45
N ILE A 40 -0.65 2.35 -11.08
CA ILE A 40 -0.50 0.89 -11.23
C ILE A 40 0.81 0.55 -11.94
N ALA A 41 1.14 1.24 -13.03
CA ALA A 41 2.40 1.01 -13.74
C ALA A 41 3.64 1.31 -12.89
N VAL A 42 3.57 2.28 -11.96
CA VAL A 42 4.64 2.54 -10.99
C VAL A 42 4.70 1.43 -9.94
N LEU A 43 3.57 1.03 -9.37
CA LEU A 43 3.50 0.00 -8.33
C LEU A 43 3.98 -1.36 -8.84
N ASP A 44 3.51 -1.79 -10.02
CA ASP A 44 3.94 -3.05 -10.64
C ASP A 44 5.46 -3.11 -10.75
N ARG A 45 6.07 -2.05 -11.25
CA ARG A 45 7.52 -1.96 -11.41
C ARG A 45 8.25 -1.85 -10.09
N LEU A 46 7.74 -1.05 -9.15
CA LEU A 46 8.34 -0.85 -7.83
C LEU A 46 8.37 -2.16 -7.03
N PHE A 47 7.23 -2.84 -6.94
CA PHE A 47 7.15 -4.10 -6.21
C PHE A 47 7.88 -5.26 -6.90
N TYR A 48 7.88 -5.29 -8.22
CA TYR A 48 8.56 -6.33 -8.99
C TYR A 48 10.08 -6.17 -9.06
N SER A 49 10.59 -4.95 -9.19
CA SER A 49 12.03 -4.72 -9.37
C SER A 49 12.84 -4.66 -8.07
N THR A 50 12.21 -4.32 -6.95
CA THR A 50 12.89 -4.20 -5.65
C THR A 50 13.02 -5.54 -4.94
N HIS A 51 14.22 -5.85 -4.45
CA HIS A 51 14.55 -7.13 -3.82
C HIS A 51 14.65 -7.06 -2.29
N PHE A 52 14.56 -5.88 -1.70
CA PHE A 52 14.58 -5.74 -0.25
C PHE A 52 13.35 -6.41 0.38
N ASP A 53 13.51 -6.82 1.63
CA ASP A 53 12.45 -7.43 2.40
C ASP A 53 11.37 -6.42 2.80
N LYS A 54 10.14 -6.68 2.39
CA LYS A 54 8.96 -5.86 2.70
C LYS A 54 8.16 -6.40 3.89
N THR A 55 8.55 -7.57 4.41
CA THR A 55 7.86 -8.25 5.51
C THR A 55 7.67 -7.33 6.71
N MET A 56 6.42 -7.22 7.17
CA MET A 56 6.00 -6.40 8.31
C MET A 56 6.19 -4.88 8.16
N LYS A 57 6.51 -4.37 6.96
CA LYS A 57 6.26 -2.95 6.66
C LYS A 57 4.75 -2.73 6.55
N VAL A 58 4.22 -1.68 7.16
CA VAL A 58 2.77 -1.46 7.20
C VAL A 58 2.27 -0.82 5.91
N GLY A 59 1.31 -1.46 5.23
CA GLY A 59 0.66 -0.94 4.04
C GLY A 59 -0.66 -0.23 4.35
N ALA A 60 -1.01 0.79 3.57
CA ALA A 60 -2.35 1.34 3.56
C ALA A 60 -2.71 1.86 2.16
N SER A 61 -3.92 1.59 1.71
CA SER A 61 -4.49 2.18 0.51
C SER A 61 -5.56 3.22 0.84
N VAL A 62 -5.62 4.29 0.04
CA VAL A 62 -6.60 5.36 0.14
C VAL A 62 -7.18 5.62 -1.25
N THR A 63 -8.49 5.77 -1.34
CA THR A 63 -9.18 6.04 -2.61
C THR A 63 -9.96 7.33 -2.57
N CYS A 64 -10.01 8.03 -3.69
CA CYS A 64 -10.81 9.23 -3.84
C CYS A 64 -11.74 9.12 -5.04
N ALA A 65 -13.03 9.31 -4.85
CA ALA A 65 -14.01 9.27 -5.91
C ALA A 65 -15.13 10.30 -5.71
N ARG A 66 -15.81 10.63 -6.81
CA ARG A 66 -17.06 11.38 -6.70
C ARG A 66 -18.17 10.55 -6.05
N ARG A 67 -18.26 9.24 -6.37
CA ARG A 67 -19.37 8.38 -5.92
C ARG A 67 -18.94 6.92 -5.75
N GLY A 68 -18.94 6.12 -6.82
CA GLY A 68 -18.74 4.68 -6.77
C GLY A 68 -17.34 4.23 -7.16
N GLY A 69 -17.02 2.95 -6.87
CA GLY A 69 -15.77 2.29 -7.27
C GLY A 69 -14.65 2.31 -6.23
N CYS A 70 -14.83 2.99 -5.10
CA CYS A 70 -13.78 3.08 -4.06
C CYS A 70 -13.40 1.70 -3.51
N SER A 71 -14.36 0.83 -3.19
CA SER A 71 -14.05 -0.49 -2.62
C SER A 71 -13.29 -1.40 -3.59
N ALA A 72 -13.65 -1.41 -4.87
CA ALA A 72 -12.93 -2.19 -5.86
C ALA A 72 -11.47 -1.71 -6.01
N THR A 73 -11.26 -0.38 -6.06
CA THR A 73 -9.93 0.22 -6.12
C THR A 73 -9.13 -0.02 -4.83
N PHE A 74 -9.79 0.05 -3.68
CA PHE A 74 -9.18 -0.26 -2.39
C PHE A 74 -8.66 -1.71 -2.35
N ASP A 75 -9.47 -2.67 -2.79
CA ASP A 75 -9.09 -4.08 -2.84
C ASP A 75 -7.95 -4.34 -3.84
N GLU A 76 -7.98 -3.66 -4.99
CA GLU A 76 -6.91 -3.73 -5.99
C GLU A 76 -5.56 -3.30 -5.40
N LEU A 77 -5.51 -2.15 -4.74
CA LEU A 77 -4.28 -1.60 -4.16
C LEU A 77 -3.75 -2.42 -2.97
N ASN A 78 -4.63 -2.97 -2.14
CA ASN A 78 -4.22 -3.78 -0.99
C ASN A 78 -3.54 -5.09 -1.40
N LYS A 79 -3.72 -5.59 -2.61
CA LYS A 79 -3.06 -6.81 -3.11
C LYS A 79 -1.54 -6.66 -3.18
N TYR A 80 -1.02 -5.47 -3.44
CA TYR A 80 0.43 -5.22 -3.42
C TYR A 80 1.04 -5.45 -2.04
N PHE A 81 0.32 -5.06 -0.99
CA PHE A 81 0.76 -5.23 0.38
C PHE A 81 0.66 -6.70 0.81
N THR A 82 -0.49 -7.33 0.59
CA THR A 82 -0.75 -8.68 1.06
C THR A 82 0.16 -9.73 0.40
N ILE A 83 0.43 -9.62 -0.92
CA ILE A 83 1.38 -10.53 -1.60
C ILE A 83 2.83 -10.33 -1.11
N SER A 84 3.13 -9.17 -0.53
CA SER A 84 4.46 -8.80 -0.03
C SER A 84 4.66 -9.06 1.46
N ASN A 85 3.72 -9.78 2.11
CA ASN A 85 3.72 -10.05 3.55
C ASN A 85 3.74 -8.76 4.40
N MET A 86 3.05 -7.74 3.93
CA MET A 86 2.88 -6.46 4.62
C MET A 86 1.49 -6.43 5.28
N PRO A 87 1.38 -6.17 6.59
CA PRO A 87 0.08 -5.96 7.24
C PRO A 87 -0.57 -4.70 6.68
N VAL A 88 -1.89 -4.78 6.41
CA VAL A 88 -2.68 -3.64 5.94
C VAL A 88 -3.32 -2.94 7.13
N ALA A 89 -3.05 -1.64 7.29
CA ALA A 89 -3.64 -0.85 8.35
C ALA A 89 -5.13 -0.59 8.08
N PRO A 90 -6.03 -0.94 9.02
CA PRO A 90 -7.44 -0.61 8.93
C PRO A 90 -7.71 0.80 9.46
N SER A 91 -8.89 1.31 9.14
CA SER A 91 -9.51 2.43 9.84
C SER A 91 -10.85 2.00 10.44
N GLN A 92 -11.77 2.94 10.65
CA GLN A 92 -13.15 2.65 11.07
C GLN A 92 -14.07 2.24 9.91
N TYR A 93 -13.63 2.45 8.67
CA TYR A 93 -14.32 2.08 7.43
C TYR A 93 -13.29 1.83 6.32
N TRP A 94 -13.70 1.52 5.09
CA TRP A 94 -12.79 1.48 3.95
C TRP A 94 -12.22 2.87 3.69
N ASN A 95 -10.92 2.96 3.45
CA ASN A 95 -10.20 4.22 3.39
C ASN A 95 -10.54 4.99 2.11
N SER A 96 -11.68 5.65 2.11
CA SER A 96 -12.14 6.48 1.00
C SER A 96 -12.46 7.89 1.43
N ILE A 97 -12.32 8.83 0.49
CA ILE A 97 -12.74 10.21 0.62
C ILE A 97 -13.46 10.62 -0.67
N HIS A 98 -14.45 11.49 -0.58
CA HIS A 98 -15.28 11.84 -1.70
C HIS A 98 -15.19 13.31 -2.06
N GLY A 99 -15.22 13.61 -3.35
CA GLY A 99 -15.26 14.93 -3.93
C GLY A 99 -15.35 14.84 -5.45
N ARG A 100 -16.03 15.78 -6.09
CA ARG A 100 -16.18 15.87 -7.54
C ARG A 100 -15.16 16.81 -8.15
N GLU A 101 -15.09 18.02 -7.60
CA GLU A 101 -14.23 19.08 -8.11
C GLU A 101 -12.96 19.18 -7.25
N LYS A 102 -11.95 19.86 -7.78
CA LYS A 102 -10.70 20.11 -7.07
C LYS A 102 -10.96 20.80 -5.74
N GLY A 103 -10.52 20.19 -4.66
CA GLY A 103 -10.63 20.73 -3.31
C GLY A 103 -11.88 20.28 -2.53
N GLU A 104 -12.90 19.69 -3.16
CA GLU A 104 -14.13 19.29 -2.46
C GLU A 104 -13.93 18.17 -1.43
N ALA A 105 -12.94 17.32 -1.62
CA ALA A 105 -12.63 16.26 -0.66
C ALA A 105 -12.33 16.78 0.77
N VAL A 106 -11.94 18.05 0.91
CA VAL A 106 -11.74 18.66 2.24
C VAL A 106 -13.04 18.86 3.02
N TRP A 107 -14.20 18.79 2.36
CA TRP A 107 -15.52 18.94 2.98
C TRP A 107 -16.14 17.60 3.36
N ASP A 108 -15.54 16.49 2.92
CA ASP A 108 -15.96 15.15 3.33
C ASP A 108 -15.45 14.87 4.77
N GLU A 109 -16.27 15.23 5.76
CA GLU A 109 -15.90 15.09 7.17
C GLU A 109 -15.76 13.62 7.58
N GLU A 110 -16.59 12.70 7.03
CA GLU A 110 -16.49 11.27 7.30
C GLU A 110 -15.21 10.68 6.70
N GLY A 111 -14.90 11.01 5.44
CA GLY A 111 -13.65 10.61 4.81
C GLY A 111 -12.43 11.12 5.56
N LYS A 112 -12.41 12.40 5.96
CA LYS A 112 -11.32 12.96 6.77
C LYS A 112 -11.18 12.27 8.14
N GLN A 113 -12.28 11.94 8.80
CA GLN A 113 -12.26 11.21 10.06
C GLN A 113 -11.67 9.81 9.84
N THR A 114 -12.12 9.10 8.81
CA THR A 114 -11.59 7.78 8.41
C THR A 114 -10.09 7.82 8.20
N LEU A 115 -9.58 8.84 7.49
CA LEU A 115 -8.14 8.98 7.26
C LEU A 115 -7.35 9.36 8.53
N ARG A 116 -7.93 10.14 9.46
CA ARG A 116 -7.29 10.39 10.76
C ARG A 116 -7.18 9.12 11.59
N VAL A 117 -8.23 8.29 11.61
CA VAL A 117 -8.21 6.99 12.30
C VAL A 117 -7.19 6.06 11.65
N LEU A 118 -7.14 6.01 10.30
CA LEU A 118 -6.11 5.27 9.58
C LEU A 118 -4.69 5.67 10.02
N ALA A 119 -4.41 6.97 10.06
CA ALA A 119 -3.09 7.48 10.45
C ALA A 119 -2.71 7.05 11.88
N GLY A 120 -3.68 7.11 12.81
CA GLY A 120 -3.49 6.65 14.19
C GLY A 120 -3.21 5.15 14.26
N ASN A 121 -4.00 4.34 13.56
CA ASN A 121 -3.86 2.89 13.54
C ASN A 121 -2.54 2.46 12.86
N MET A 122 -2.17 3.11 11.76
CA MET A 122 -0.91 2.85 11.08
C MET A 122 0.29 3.16 11.96
N SER A 123 0.26 4.31 12.65
CA SER A 123 1.30 4.70 13.62
C SER A 123 1.42 3.68 14.77
N PHE A 124 0.29 3.23 15.32
CA PHE A 124 0.26 2.21 16.36
C PHE A 124 0.86 0.88 15.88
N LEU A 125 0.47 0.42 14.69
CA LEU A 125 0.98 -0.82 14.11
C LEU A 125 2.49 -0.76 13.88
N MET A 126 2.99 0.33 13.27
CA MET A 126 4.44 0.48 13.03
C MET A 126 5.24 0.45 14.34
N LYS A 127 4.78 1.15 15.38
CA LYS A 127 5.44 1.13 16.70
C LYS A 127 5.39 -0.25 17.36
N SER A 128 4.23 -0.93 17.28
CA SER A 128 4.05 -2.28 17.84
C SER A 128 4.94 -3.30 17.12
N ILE A 129 5.03 -3.21 15.80
CA ILE A 129 5.90 -4.09 15.00
C ILE A 129 7.37 -3.83 15.32
N ALA A 130 7.78 -2.57 15.47
CA ALA A 130 9.15 -2.22 15.85
C ALA A 130 9.51 -2.81 17.22
N LEU A 131 8.63 -2.64 18.21
CA LEU A 131 8.81 -3.23 19.55
C LEU A 131 8.81 -4.77 19.51
N GLY A 132 7.89 -5.37 18.77
CA GLY A 132 7.83 -6.84 18.60
C GLY A 132 9.07 -7.38 17.93
N ARG A 133 9.59 -6.70 16.90
CA ARG A 133 10.85 -7.05 16.22
C ARG A 133 12.03 -7.01 17.17
N GLU A 134 12.11 -6.01 18.04
CA GLU A 134 13.18 -5.87 19.02
C GLU A 134 13.14 -7.00 20.07
N GLN A 135 11.94 -7.36 20.56
CA GLN A 135 11.77 -8.36 21.61
C GLN A 135 11.80 -9.81 21.14
N PHE A 136 11.21 -10.10 19.99
CA PHE A 136 10.93 -11.47 19.54
C PHE A 136 11.56 -11.80 18.18
N GLY A 137 12.12 -10.82 17.48
CA GLY A 137 12.47 -10.96 16.07
C GLY A 137 11.24 -10.91 15.16
N LEU A 138 11.47 -11.00 13.86
CA LEU A 138 10.38 -11.19 12.88
C LEU A 138 10.04 -12.69 12.78
N PRO A 139 8.80 -13.03 12.34
CA PRO A 139 8.44 -14.40 12.04
C PRO A 139 9.46 -15.05 11.09
N GLU A 140 9.81 -16.30 11.37
CA GLU A 140 10.73 -17.08 10.53
C GLU A 140 10.14 -17.25 9.13
N LYS A 141 10.98 -17.11 8.12
CA LYS A 141 10.57 -17.31 6.71
C LYS A 141 10.75 -18.76 6.33
N GLU A 142 9.66 -19.38 5.94
CA GLU A 142 9.74 -20.69 5.28
C GLU A 142 10.25 -20.57 3.85
N GLU A 143 10.88 -21.62 3.36
CA GLU A 143 11.25 -21.74 1.96
C GLU A 143 9.97 -21.83 1.09
N ARG A 144 9.93 -21.02 0.02
CA ARG A 144 8.74 -20.98 -0.84
C ARG A 144 8.59 -22.27 -1.63
N VAL A 145 7.45 -22.91 -1.49
CA VAL A 145 7.01 -24.02 -2.35
C VAL A 145 6.13 -23.46 -3.46
N PHE A 146 6.45 -23.83 -4.69
CA PHE A 146 5.68 -23.41 -5.87
C PHE A 146 4.83 -24.56 -6.38
N THR A 147 3.52 -24.34 -6.48
CA THR A 147 2.63 -25.28 -7.14
C THR A 147 2.79 -25.16 -8.67
N HIS A 148 3.11 -26.26 -9.30
CA HIS A 148 3.28 -26.32 -10.76
C HIS A 148 2.51 -27.50 -11.32
N PHE A 149 1.46 -27.22 -12.08
CA PHE A 149 0.57 -28.27 -12.63
C PHE A 149 0.90 -28.68 -14.08
N ILE A 150 1.90 -28.07 -14.70
CA ILE A 150 2.36 -28.47 -16.04
C ILE A 150 3.36 -29.61 -15.86
N ARG A 151 2.99 -30.77 -16.39
CA ARG A 151 3.79 -32.00 -16.39
C ARG A 151 4.31 -32.29 -17.78
#